data_cd08018a748a8674a0b36a6d383b4e5f
#
_entry.id   cd08018a748a8674a0b36a6d383b4e5f
#
_cell.length_a   1.000
_cell.length_b   1.000
_cell.length_c   1.000
_cell.angle_alpha   90.00
_cell.angle_beta   90.00
_cell.angle_gamma   90.00
#
_symmetry.space_group_name_H-M   'P 1'
#
loop_
_entity.id
_entity.type
_entity.pdbx_description
1 polymer ?
#
loop_
_entity_poly.entity_id
_entity_poly.type
_entity_poly.pdbx_seq_one_letter_code
_entity_poly.pdbx_strand_id
1 'polypeptide(L)'
;MAYPVRHANAKYGHYPVIENKGISVNIRPFHLALPTAKLDETQTFYCQTLGCTLGRTSSEWIDLNLFGHQLVFHVTRSGPLPESYNPVDVHSVPIPHFGVVLTPDQHRELCHRITGKVEMIIEPSVRFEGTPGEQRTVFF
;
A
#
# COMPACT_ATOMS: atom_id res chain seq x y z
N MET A 1 -19.24 -4.71 20.22
CA MET A 1 -19.48 -3.26 20.42
C MET A 1 -19.35 -2.62 19.04
N ALA A 2 -20.45 -2.24 18.41
CA ALA A 2 -20.45 -1.70 17.05
C ALA A 2 -20.22 -0.18 17.12
N TYR A 3 -19.20 0.30 16.41
CA TYR A 3 -18.99 1.73 16.21
C TYR A 3 -19.97 2.28 15.17
N PRO A 4 -20.65 3.40 15.43
CA PRO A 4 -21.57 3.98 14.46
C PRO A 4 -20.78 4.56 13.28
N VAL A 5 -21.04 4.04 12.09
CA VAL A 5 -20.60 4.65 10.84
C VAL A 5 -21.39 5.94 10.64
N ARG A 6 -20.78 7.08 10.88
CA ARG A 6 -21.36 8.37 10.48
C ARG A 6 -21.20 8.51 8.98
N HIS A 7 -22.30 8.46 8.24
CA HIS A 7 -22.33 8.90 6.86
C HIS A 7 -22.07 10.42 6.82
N ALA A 8 -20.83 10.80 6.68
CA ALA A 8 -20.49 12.14 6.26
C ALA A 8 -20.65 12.19 4.74
N ASN A 9 -21.61 12.99 4.24
CA ASN A 9 -21.61 13.49 2.87
C ASN A 9 -20.37 14.39 2.69
N ALA A 10 -19.21 13.81 2.61
CA ALA A 10 -18.00 14.49 2.21
C ALA A 10 -17.99 14.50 0.68
N LYS A 11 -18.27 15.64 0.07
CA LYS A 11 -17.70 15.96 -1.23
C LYS A 11 -16.23 15.58 -1.12
N TYR A 12 -15.78 14.63 -1.93
CA TYR A 12 -14.41 14.15 -1.93
C TYR A 12 -13.49 15.35 -2.10
N GLY A 13 -12.96 15.81 -0.96
CA GLY A 13 -12.05 16.92 -0.93
C GLY A 13 -10.80 16.54 -1.71
N HIS A 14 -10.28 17.48 -2.48
CA HIS A 14 -8.94 17.45 -3.02
C HIS A 14 -8.00 16.80 -2.00
N TYR A 15 -7.44 15.65 -2.32
CA TYR A 15 -6.17 15.27 -1.72
C TYR A 15 -5.19 16.32 -2.25
N PRO A 16 -4.64 17.18 -1.39
CA PRO A 16 -3.69 18.16 -1.88
C PRO A 16 -2.56 17.37 -2.52
N VAL A 17 -2.39 17.55 -3.84
CA VAL A 17 -1.06 17.35 -4.43
C VAL A 17 -0.18 18.25 -3.58
N ILE A 18 0.68 17.66 -2.75
CA ILE A 18 1.62 18.42 -1.94
C ILE A 18 2.62 19.02 -2.93
N GLU A 19 2.25 20.13 -3.54
CA GLU A 19 3.21 20.99 -4.20
C GLU A 19 4.14 21.48 -3.09
N ASN A 20 5.35 20.97 -3.11
CA ASN A 20 6.43 21.31 -2.19
C ASN A 20 6.88 22.76 -2.42
N LYS A 21 6.06 23.74 -2.05
CA LYS A 21 6.46 25.13 -1.91
C LYS A 21 7.18 25.30 -0.57
N GLY A 22 8.37 24.68 -0.44
CA GLY A 22 9.32 25.05 0.62
C GLY A 22 8.94 24.71 2.07
N ILE A 23 7.80 24.03 2.31
CA ILE A 23 7.43 23.54 3.64
C ILE A 23 7.76 22.04 3.67
N SER A 24 8.83 21.67 4.38
CA SER A 24 9.10 20.29 4.71
C SER A 24 7.99 19.80 5.65
N VAL A 25 6.94 19.20 5.09
CA VAL A 25 5.95 18.51 5.90
C VAL A 25 6.63 17.24 6.40
N ASN A 26 7.02 17.23 7.65
CA ASN A 26 7.58 16.05 8.31
C ASN A 26 6.43 15.04 8.56
N ILE A 27 6.11 14.25 7.54
CA ILE A 27 5.09 13.20 7.64
C ILE A 27 5.60 12.16 8.63
N ARG A 28 4.85 11.92 9.69
CA ARG A 28 5.18 10.89 10.67
C ARG A 28 4.93 9.51 10.07
N PRO A 29 5.88 8.56 10.20
CA PRO A 29 5.64 7.18 9.80
C PRO A 29 4.41 6.60 10.50
N PHE A 30 3.58 5.89 9.77
CA PHE A 30 2.57 5.04 10.40
C PHE A 30 3.16 3.66 10.70
N HIS A 31 2.51 2.94 11.60
CA HIS A 31 2.80 1.55 11.93
C HIS A 31 1.63 0.68 11.48
N LEU A 32 1.92 -0.38 10.70
CA LEU A 32 0.95 -1.36 10.24
C LEU A 32 1.44 -2.77 10.56
N ALA A 33 0.66 -3.53 11.32
CA ALA A 33 0.94 -4.95 11.62
C ALA A 33 0.01 -5.86 10.82
N LEU A 34 0.58 -6.86 10.16
CA LEU A 34 -0.11 -7.81 9.31
C LEU A 34 0.24 -9.25 9.68
N PRO A 35 -0.67 -10.21 9.45
CA PRO A 35 -0.38 -11.62 9.64
C PRO A 35 0.42 -12.19 8.47
N THR A 36 1.28 -13.17 8.75
CA THR A 36 1.89 -14.05 7.75
C THR A 36 2.01 -15.47 8.28
N ALA A 37 2.01 -16.44 7.38
CA ALA A 37 2.34 -17.82 7.71
C ALA A 37 3.83 -18.14 7.50
N LYS A 38 4.55 -17.29 6.72
CA LYS A 38 5.90 -17.59 6.23
C LYS A 38 6.77 -16.34 6.20
N LEU A 39 7.53 -16.11 7.26
CA LEU A 39 8.38 -14.92 7.39
C LEU A 39 9.44 -14.84 6.30
N ASP A 40 10.09 -15.96 5.94
CA ASP A 40 11.18 -15.96 4.95
C ASP A 40 10.68 -15.55 3.55
N GLU A 41 9.52 -16.07 3.14
CA GLU A 41 8.89 -15.68 1.87
C GLU A 41 8.47 -14.20 1.90
N THR A 42 7.88 -13.78 3.01
CA THR A 42 7.48 -12.37 3.24
C THR A 42 8.70 -11.44 3.17
N GLN A 43 9.77 -11.77 3.88
CA GLN A 43 11.01 -11.00 3.85
C GLN A 43 11.59 -10.93 2.43
N THR A 44 11.66 -12.05 1.75
CA THR A 44 12.16 -12.12 0.37
C THR A 44 11.35 -11.23 -0.56
N PHE A 45 10.04 -11.31 -0.51
CA PHE A 45 9.14 -10.48 -1.32
C PHE A 45 9.35 -8.99 -1.04
N TYR A 46 9.25 -8.57 0.22
CA TYR A 46 9.36 -7.14 0.56
C TYR A 46 10.76 -6.58 0.35
N CYS A 47 11.81 -7.33 0.71
CA CYS A 47 13.18 -6.82 0.58
C CYS A 47 13.73 -6.94 -0.85
N GLN A 48 13.56 -8.09 -1.50
CA GLN A 48 14.18 -8.32 -2.81
C GLN A 48 13.31 -7.83 -3.97
N THR A 49 11.99 -7.96 -3.87
CA THR A 49 11.08 -7.53 -4.94
C THR A 49 10.66 -6.08 -4.79
N LEU A 50 10.21 -5.65 -3.61
CA LEU A 50 9.77 -4.28 -3.38
C LEU A 50 10.89 -3.32 -3.00
N GLY A 51 12.03 -3.82 -2.51
CA GLY A 51 13.20 -3.01 -2.12
C GLY A 51 13.06 -2.37 -0.73
N CYS A 52 12.26 -2.96 0.15
CA CYS A 52 12.16 -2.53 1.53
C CYS A 52 13.46 -2.83 2.29
N THR A 53 13.77 -2.00 3.28
CA THR A 53 14.87 -2.28 4.21
C THR A 53 14.37 -3.10 5.38
N LEU A 54 15.08 -4.20 5.69
CA LEU A 54 14.80 -5.01 6.86
C LEU A 54 15.20 -4.25 8.13
N GLY A 55 14.33 -4.23 9.13
CA GLY A 55 14.57 -3.70 10.47
C GLY A 55 14.86 -4.80 11.47
N ARG A 56 14.20 -4.76 12.61
CA ARG A 56 14.33 -5.77 13.66
C ARG A 56 13.63 -7.07 13.26
N THR A 57 14.14 -8.19 13.76
CA THR A 57 13.59 -9.52 13.45
C THR A 57 13.53 -10.40 14.69
N SER A 58 12.64 -11.39 14.65
CA SER A 58 12.64 -12.53 15.59
C SER A 58 12.19 -13.78 14.83
N SER A 59 12.03 -14.91 15.53
CA SER A 59 11.46 -16.12 14.94
C SER A 59 9.96 -16.00 14.62
N GLU A 60 9.28 -14.96 15.12
CA GLU A 60 7.83 -14.84 15.03
C GLU A 60 7.36 -13.53 14.37
N TRP A 61 8.27 -12.61 14.07
CA TRP A 61 7.93 -11.35 13.41
C TRP A 61 9.14 -10.69 12.75
N ILE A 62 8.88 -9.84 11.78
CA ILE A 62 9.86 -8.97 11.12
C ILE A 62 9.33 -7.55 10.99
N ASP A 63 10.21 -6.57 11.20
CA ASP A 63 9.99 -5.15 10.89
C ASP A 63 10.56 -4.83 9.50
N LEU A 64 9.83 -4.08 8.71
CA LEU A 64 10.24 -3.60 7.40
C LEU A 64 10.04 -2.09 7.29
N ASN A 65 10.97 -1.40 6.63
CA ASN A 65 10.77 -0.02 6.21
C ASN A 65 10.17 -0.02 4.80
N LEU A 66 8.89 0.31 4.70
CA LEU A 66 8.17 0.48 3.45
C LEU A 66 8.04 1.97 3.14
N PHE A 67 8.94 2.49 2.30
CA PHE A 67 8.98 3.92 1.91
C PHE A 67 8.91 4.91 3.09
N GLY A 68 9.59 4.59 4.18
CA GLY A 68 9.62 5.41 5.40
C GLY A 68 8.57 5.05 6.46
N HIS A 69 7.66 4.12 6.19
CA HIS A 69 6.68 3.62 7.15
C HIS A 69 7.11 2.29 7.77
N GLN A 70 6.66 2.03 8.99
CA GLN A 70 6.95 0.77 9.68
C GLN A 70 5.87 -0.27 9.35
N LEU A 71 6.26 -1.31 8.64
CA LEU A 71 5.42 -2.46 8.34
C LEU A 71 5.94 -3.67 9.13
N VAL A 72 5.07 -4.33 9.88
CA VAL A 72 5.44 -5.47 10.71
C VAL A 72 4.63 -6.70 10.29
N PHE A 73 5.29 -7.81 10.10
CA PHE A 73 4.63 -9.08 9.88
C PHE A 73 4.81 -10.01 11.08
N HIS A 74 3.71 -10.55 11.57
CA HIS A 74 3.68 -11.53 12.65
C HIS A 74 3.26 -12.90 12.14
N VAL A 75 3.96 -13.95 12.57
CA VAL A 75 3.53 -15.33 12.31
C VAL A 75 2.20 -15.58 13.00
N THR A 76 1.21 -15.99 12.23
CA THR A 76 -0.09 -16.38 12.75
C THR A 76 -0.56 -17.70 12.13
N ARG A 77 -1.39 -18.44 12.88
CA ARG A 77 -2.04 -19.65 12.37
C ARG A 77 -3.37 -19.36 11.66
N SER A 78 -3.83 -18.10 11.72
CA SER A 78 -5.16 -17.72 11.25
C SER A 78 -5.28 -17.59 9.73
N GLY A 79 -4.16 -17.73 9.01
CA GLY A 79 -4.14 -17.53 7.55
C GLY A 79 -4.23 -16.05 7.14
N PRO A 80 -4.37 -15.78 5.85
CA PRO A 80 -4.51 -14.43 5.32
C PRO A 80 -5.82 -13.78 5.76
N LEU A 81 -5.88 -12.46 5.70
CA LEU A 81 -7.12 -11.71 5.91
C LEU A 81 -8.16 -12.12 4.85
N PRO A 82 -9.45 -12.16 5.21
CA PRO A 82 -10.50 -12.45 4.23
C PRO A 82 -10.53 -11.35 3.17
N GLU A 83 -10.63 -11.78 1.92
CA GLU A 83 -10.70 -10.88 0.78
C GLU A 83 -12.15 -10.57 0.43
N SER A 84 -12.40 -9.31 0.12
CA SER A 84 -13.62 -8.84 -0.52
C SER A 84 -13.25 -7.84 -1.62
N TYR A 85 -14.20 -7.53 -2.51
CA TYR A 85 -13.95 -6.63 -3.63
C TYR A 85 -15.06 -5.60 -3.73
N ASN A 86 -14.69 -4.38 -4.14
CA ASN A 86 -15.63 -3.31 -4.41
C ASN A 86 -15.38 -2.70 -5.79
N PRO A 87 -16.42 -2.47 -6.62
CA PRO A 87 -16.23 -1.81 -7.90
C PRO A 87 -15.90 -0.33 -7.70
N VAL A 88 -14.78 0.10 -8.23
CA VAL A 88 -14.32 1.50 -8.21
C VAL A 88 -13.67 1.82 -9.55
N ASP A 89 -14.21 2.80 -10.27
CA ASP A 89 -13.68 3.26 -11.57
C ASP A 89 -13.42 2.08 -12.53
N VAL A 90 -14.46 1.30 -12.81
CA VAL A 90 -14.51 0.09 -13.66
C VAL A 90 -13.64 -1.10 -13.22
N HIS A 91 -12.89 -0.98 -12.13
CA HIS A 91 -12.06 -2.06 -11.58
C HIS A 91 -12.69 -2.70 -10.35
N SER A 92 -12.48 -3.99 -10.19
CA SER A 92 -12.79 -4.73 -8.96
C SER A 92 -11.60 -4.57 -8.00
N VAL A 93 -11.75 -3.67 -7.02
CA VAL A 93 -10.67 -3.31 -6.09
C VAL A 93 -10.73 -4.22 -4.86
N PRO A 94 -9.62 -4.90 -4.49
CA PRO A 94 -9.60 -5.77 -3.31
C PRO A 94 -9.72 -4.98 -2.01
N ILE A 95 -10.36 -5.58 -1.00
CA ILE A 95 -10.52 -5.01 0.35
C ILE A 95 -10.28 -6.13 1.37
N PRO A 96 -9.42 -5.92 2.41
CA PRO A 96 -8.62 -4.72 2.62
C PRO A 96 -7.44 -4.62 1.64
N HIS A 97 -6.96 -3.43 1.42
CA HIS A 97 -5.68 -3.18 0.75
C HIS A 97 -4.96 -2.01 1.43
N PHE A 98 -3.68 -1.91 1.25
CA PHE A 98 -2.89 -0.75 1.67
C PHE A 98 -1.86 -0.42 0.59
N GLY A 99 -1.33 0.79 0.63
CA GLY A 99 -0.34 1.23 -0.34
C GLY A 99 0.36 2.51 0.09
N VAL A 100 1.29 2.95 -0.72
CA VAL A 100 2.01 4.21 -0.55
C VAL A 100 1.76 5.13 -1.73
N VAL A 101 1.69 6.42 -1.44
CA VAL A 101 1.61 7.45 -2.48
C VAL A 101 3.04 7.80 -2.88
N LEU A 102 3.35 7.58 -4.14
CA LEU A 102 4.67 7.78 -4.73
C LEU A 102 4.70 8.97 -5.67
N THR A 103 5.87 9.54 -5.89
CA THR A 103 6.07 10.46 -7.01
C THR A 103 5.94 9.69 -8.33
N PRO A 104 5.65 10.37 -9.47
CA PRO A 104 5.56 9.70 -10.77
C PRO A 104 6.81 8.88 -11.13
N ASP A 105 8.00 9.36 -10.75
CA ASP A 105 9.26 8.68 -11.01
C ASP A 105 9.40 7.41 -10.16
N GLN A 106 9.11 7.51 -8.86
CA GLN A 106 9.10 6.36 -7.95
C GLN A 106 8.08 5.31 -8.36
N HIS A 107 6.89 5.74 -8.83
CA HIS A 107 5.87 4.81 -9.33
C HIS A 107 6.38 4.06 -10.57
N ARG A 108 6.99 4.76 -11.55
CA ARG A 108 7.57 4.12 -12.72
C ARG A 108 8.67 3.11 -12.34
N GLU A 109 9.57 3.51 -11.44
CA GLU A 109 10.63 2.63 -10.95
C GLU A 109 10.08 1.38 -10.27
N LEU A 110 9.07 1.54 -9.42
CA LEU A 110 8.38 0.41 -8.78
C LEU A 110 7.77 -0.52 -9.83
N CYS A 111 7.01 0.00 -10.78
CA CYS A 111 6.41 -0.79 -11.85
C CYS A 111 7.46 -1.60 -12.63
N HIS A 112 8.58 -0.97 -13.00
CA HIS A 112 9.69 -1.70 -13.65
C HIS A 112 10.26 -2.83 -12.77
N ARG A 113 10.40 -2.57 -11.48
CA ARG A 113 10.96 -3.54 -10.53
C ARG A 113 10.08 -4.77 -10.33
N ILE A 114 8.76 -4.60 -10.30
CA ILE A 114 7.80 -5.67 -10.03
C ILE A 114 7.33 -6.40 -11.29
N THR A 115 7.49 -5.82 -12.49
CA THR A 115 7.09 -6.44 -13.75
C THR A 115 7.71 -7.84 -13.91
N GLY A 116 6.86 -8.83 -14.17
CA GLY A 116 7.24 -10.23 -14.31
C GLY A 116 7.66 -10.95 -13.02
N LYS A 117 7.58 -10.28 -11.87
CA LYS A 117 7.92 -10.86 -10.55
C LYS A 117 6.71 -11.04 -9.64
N VAL A 118 5.61 -10.35 -9.93
CA VAL A 118 4.36 -10.42 -9.16
C VAL A 118 3.20 -10.63 -10.12
N GLU A 119 2.11 -11.19 -9.60
CA GLU A 119 0.83 -11.21 -10.29
C GLU A 119 0.15 -9.84 -10.10
N MET A 120 -0.23 -9.21 -11.20
CA MET A 120 -0.92 -7.92 -11.17
C MET A 120 -2.42 -8.15 -10.99
N ILE A 121 -2.99 -7.56 -9.93
CA ILE A 121 -4.45 -7.52 -9.71
C ILE A 121 -5.07 -6.43 -10.59
N ILE A 122 -4.41 -5.26 -10.65
CA ILE A 122 -4.75 -4.17 -11.55
C ILE A 122 -3.44 -3.67 -12.17
N GLU A 123 -3.34 -3.77 -13.50
CA GLU A 123 -2.18 -3.30 -14.26
C GLU A 123 -1.93 -1.80 -14.05
N PRO A 124 -0.67 -1.34 -14.18
CA PRO A 124 -0.36 0.08 -14.10
C PRO A 124 -1.23 0.90 -15.05
N SER A 125 -2.08 1.75 -14.51
CA SER A 125 -3.06 2.53 -15.27
C SER A 125 -3.29 3.91 -14.70
N VAL A 126 -3.80 4.81 -15.54
CA VAL A 126 -4.36 6.10 -15.09
C VAL A 126 -5.81 5.86 -14.69
N ARG A 127 -6.19 6.34 -13.52
CA ARG A 127 -7.56 6.26 -13.01
C ARG A 127 -8.11 7.66 -12.77
N PHE A 128 -9.43 7.81 -12.85
CA PHE A 128 -10.14 9.08 -12.72
C PHE A 128 -9.60 10.17 -13.68
N GLU A 129 -9.22 9.73 -14.90
CA GLU A 129 -8.60 10.58 -15.92
C GLU A 129 -9.43 11.84 -16.19
N GLY A 130 -8.73 13.00 -16.31
CA GLY A 130 -9.36 14.29 -16.53
C GLY A 130 -10.13 14.87 -15.34
N THR A 131 -10.06 14.25 -14.16
CA THR A 131 -10.68 14.77 -12.94
C THR A 131 -9.63 15.26 -11.94
N PRO A 132 -10.02 16.06 -10.91
CA PRO A 132 -9.10 16.41 -9.83
C PRO A 132 -8.54 15.23 -9.04
N GLY A 133 -9.14 14.03 -9.18
CA GLY A 133 -8.71 12.79 -8.55
C GLY A 133 -7.82 11.91 -9.44
N GLU A 134 -7.36 12.43 -10.59
CA GLU A 134 -6.49 11.66 -11.49
C GLU A 134 -5.25 11.15 -10.78
N GLN A 135 -5.00 9.86 -10.93
CA GLN A 135 -3.85 9.19 -10.30
C GLN A 135 -3.37 8.00 -11.15
N ARG A 136 -2.10 7.66 -11.02
CA ARG A 136 -1.54 6.43 -11.55
C ARG A 136 -1.50 5.38 -10.46
N THR A 137 -2.04 4.20 -10.71
CA THR A 137 -2.11 3.11 -9.73
C THR A 137 -1.64 1.79 -10.32
N VAL A 138 -1.19 0.90 -9.45
CA VAL A 138 -0.92 -0.51 -9.70
C VAL A 138 -1.32 -1.29 -8.45
N PHE A 139 -1.95 -2.47 -8.62
CA PHE A 139 -2.28 -3.39 -7.54
C PHE A 139 -1.66 -4.76 -7.81
N PHE A 140 -1.05 -5.36 -6.79
CA PHE A 140 -0.40 -6.67 -6.84
C PHE A 140 -0.40 -7.36 -5.48
#